data_c9e09481b828dd21b3a0d41e4a73cae2
#
_entry.id   c9e09481b828dd21b3a0d41e4a73cae2
#
_cell.length_a   1.000
_cell.length_b   1.000
_cell.length_c   1.000
_cell.angle_alpha   90.00
_cell.angle_beta   90.00
_cell.angle_gamma   90.00
#
_symmetry.space_group_name_H-M   'P 1'
#
loop_
_entity.id
_entity.type
_entity.pdbx_description
1 polymer ?
#
loop_
_entity_poly.entity_id
_entity_poly.type
_entity_poly.pdbx_seq_one_letter_code
_entity_poly.pdbx_strand_id
1 'polypeptide(L)'
;MAEQARITIAASEIKDLEEIQAYYPDEGAPDAGKRLITEIISKVERLSAHPLSGRVVPEFHVEHLREIIYPPFRIVYRYDKNKVRIVRIWRSERLLKLP
;
A
#
# COMPACT_ATOMS: atom_id res chain seq x y z
N MET A 1 3.15 -13.19 -23.24
CA MET A 1 2.55 -12.79 -21.96
C MET A 1 3.56 -12.02 -21.14
N ALA A 2 3.13 -10.91 -20.59
CA ALA A 2 4.00 -10.18 -19.69
C ALA A 2 4.19 -10.97 -18.40
N GLU A 3 5.42 -11.03 -17.95
CA GLU A 3 5.75 -11.63 -16.67
C GLU A 3 5.14 -10.80 -15.54
N GLN A 4 4.46 -11.45 -14.61
CA GLN A 4 3.90 -10.74 -13.47
C GLN A 4 4.96 -10.52 -12.41
N ALA A 5 4.97 -9.31 -11.83
CA ALA A 5 5.88 -9.00 -10.75
C ALA A 5 5.49 -9.77 -9.48
N ARG A 6 6.49 -10.22 -8.75
CA ARG A 6 6.27 -10.88 -7.47
C ARG A 6 6.01 -9.83 -6.39
N ILE A 7 4.97 -10.05 -5.60
CA ILE A 7 4.60 -9.11 -4.53
C ILE A 7 5.04 -9.70 -3.20
N THR A 8 5.72 -8.90 -2.39
CA THR A 8 6.11 -9.26 -1.03
C THR A 8 5.63 -8.21 -0.05
N ILE A 9 5.17 -8.65 1.11
CA ILE A 9 4.71 -7.80 2.20
C ILE A 9 5.48 -8.22 3.45
N ALA A 10 6.24 -7.29 4.02
CA ALA A 10 6.99 -7.59 5.25
C ALA A 10 6.05 -7.58 6.46
N ALA A 11 6.53 -8.15 7.58
CA ALA A 11 5.75 -8.22 8.81
C ALA A 11 5.34 -6.83 9.32
N SER A 12 6.19 -5.82 9.13
CA SER A 12 5.88 -4.45 9.52
C SER A 12 4.69 -3.86 8.78
N GLU A 13 4.52 -4.21 7.50
CA GLU A 13 3.42 -3.72 6.68
C GLU A 13 2.12 -4.47 6.99
N ILE A 14 2.23 -5.74 7.35
CA ILE A 14 1.08 -6.49 7.88
C ILE A 14 0.58 -5.83 9.15
N LYS A 15 1.50 -5.39 10.00
CA LYS A 15 1.14 -4.65 11.21
C LYS A 15 0.43 -3.33 10.89
N ASP A 16 0.86 -2.63 9.84
CA ASP A 16 0.15 -1.43 9.38
C ASP A 16 -1.30 -1.75 9.06
N LEU A 17 -1.57 -2.86 8.37
CA LEU A 17 -2.94 -3.29 8.06
C LEU A 17 -3.73 -3.63 9.32
N GLU A 18 -3.10 -4.29 10.28
CA GLU A 18 -3.74 -4.61 11.56
C GLU A 18 -4.10 -3.34 12.32
N GLU A 19 -3.24 -2.34 12.32
CA GLU A 19 -3.52 -1.06 12.96
C GLU A 19 -4.68 -0.33 12.29
N ILE A 20 -4.76 -0.37 10.96
CA ILE A 20 -5.89 0.20 10.23
C ILE A 20 -7.18 -0.50 10.63
N GLN A 21 -7.18 -1.82 10.67
CA GLN A 21 -8.35 -2.60 11.06
C GLN A 21 -8.77 -2.27 12.50
N ALA A 22 -7.80 -2.14 13.40
CA ALA A 22 -8.05 -1.84 14.80
C ALA A 22 -8.61 -0.43 15.02
N TYR A 23 -8.35 0.50 14.10
CA TYR A 23 -8.84 1.87 14.19
C TYR A 23 -10.35 1.97 13.96
N TYR A 24 -10.95 1.04 13.23
CA TYR A 24 -12.33 1.11 12.80
C TYR A 24 -13.33 0.18 13.51
N PRO A 25 -12.97 -0.52 14.62
CA PRO A 25 -13.83 -1.59 15.11
C PRO A 25 -15.14 -1.12 15.74
N ASP A 26 -15.16 0.08 16.33
CA ASP A 26 -16.24 0.50 17.21
C ASP A 26 -17.04 1.71 16.72
N GLU A 27 -16.89 2.06 15.45
CA GLU A 27 -17.53 3.24 14.88
C GLU A 27 -18.92 2.94 14.31
N GLY A 28 -19.59 1.90 14.82
CA GLY A 28 -20.91 1.53 14.34
C GLY A 28 -20.92 0.85 12.97
N ALA A 29 -19.75 0.56 12.44
CA ALA A 29 -19.60 -0.13 11.16
C ALA A 29 -18.43 -1.12 11.25
N PRO A 30 -18.64 -2.28 11.91
CA PRO A 30 -17.57 -3.25 12.16
C PRO A 30 -16.95 -3.81 10.87
N ASP A 31 -17.70 -3.76 9.76
CA ASP A 31 -17.19 -4.24 8.49
C ASP A 31 -16.40 -3.19 7.70
N ALA A 32 -16.38 -1.94 8.17
CA ALA A 32 -15.66 -0.88 7.45
C ALA A 32 -14.17 -1.15 7.38
N GLY A 33 -13.57 -1.58 8.49
CA GLY A 33 -12.15 -1.91 8.53
C GLY A 33 -11.82 -3.06 7.60
N LYS A 34 -12.65 -4.10 7.59
CA LYS A 34 -12.44 -5.25 6.71
C LYS A 34 -12.54 -4.87 5.24
N ARG A 35 -13.51 -4.01 4.89
CA ARG A 35 -13.65 -3.54 3.51
C ARG A 35 -12.44 -2.72 3.07
N LEU A 36 -11.94 -1.86 3.93
CA LEU A 36 -10.74 -1.09 3.65
C LEU A 36 -9.54 -1.99 3.38
N ILE A 37 -9.32 -2.99 4.23
CA ILE A 37 -8.24 -3.95 4.06
C ILE A 37 -8.39 -4.70 2.74
N THR A 38 -9.59 -5.17 2.42
CA THR A 38 -9.86 -5.88 1.17
C THR A 38 -9.54 -5.02 -0.04
N GLU A 39 -9.94 -3.74 -0.02
CA GLU A 39 -9.67 -2.82 -1.10
C GLU A 39 -8.17 -2.52 -1.24
N ILE A 40 -7.49 -2.34 -0.13
CA ILE A 40 -6.03 -2.12 -0.15
C ILE A 40 -5.33 -3.33 -0.76
N ILE A 41 -5.68 -4.52 -0.32
CA ILE A 41 -5.10 -5.77 -0.84
C ILE A 41 -5.38 -5.91 -2.33
N SER A 42 -6.59 -5.61 -2.78
CA SER A 42 -6.96 -5.65 -4.19
C SER A 42 -6.07 -4.73 -5.02
N LYS A 43 -5.81 -3.52 -4.52
CA LYS A 43 -4.94 -2.57 -5.22
C LYS A 43 -3.49 -3.04 -5.24
N VAL A 44 -3.02 -3.63 -4.16
CA VAL A 44 -1.68 -4.22 -4.10
C VAL A 44 -1.55 -5.37 -5.10
N GLU A 45 -2.54 -6.23 -5.19
CA GLU A 45 -2.51 -7.36 -6.13
C GLU A 45 -2.40 -6.92 -7.57
N ARG A 46 -3.01 -5.78 -7.93
CA ARG A 46 -2.90 -5.24 -9.29
C ARG A 46 -1.47 -4.86 -9.67
N LEU A 47 -0.62 -4.61 -8.69
CA LEU A 47 0.78 -4.27 -8.95
C LEU A 47 1.55 -5.44 -9.56
N SER A 48 1.06 -6.67 -9.41
CA SER A 48 1.67 -7.82 -10.04
C SER A 48 1.68 -7.68 -11.57
N ALA A 49 0.55 -7.24 -12.14
CA ALA A 49 0.42 -7.05 -13.59
C ALA A 49 0.86 -5.64 -14.03
N HIS A 50 0.75 -4.66 -13.15
CA HIS A 50 1.01 -3.25 -13.47
C HIS A 50 1.89 -2.59 -12.42
N PRO A 51 3.16 -3.02 -12.30
CA PRO A 51 4.04 -2.53 -11.22
C PRO A 51 4.37 -1.04 -11.31
N LEU A 52 4.24 -0.45 -12.48
CA LEU A 52 4.50 0.98 -12.68
C LEU A 52 3.23 1.84 -12.64
N SER A 53 2.09 1.26 -12.23
CA SER A 53 0.83 1.99 -12.20
C SER A 53 0.77 3.05 -11.08
N GLY A 54 1.57 2.87 -10.03
CA GLY A 54 1.69 3.90 -9.00
C GLY A 54 2.59 5.06 -9.46
N ARG A 55 2.36 6.23 -8.89
CA ARG A 55 3.19 7.39 -9.20
C ARG A 55 4.48 7.37 -8.39
N VAL A 56 5.51 8.05 -8.88
CA VAL A 56 6.73 8.26 -8.10
C VAL A 56 6.37 9.08 -6.86
N VAL A 57 6.88 8.66 -5.70
CA VAL A 57 6.62 9.37 -4.45
C VAL A 57 7.25 10.76 -4.53
N PRO A 58 6.43 11.84 -4.46
CA PRO A 58 6.95 13.19 -4.71
C PRO A 58 8.00 13.65 -3.70
N GLU A 59 7.94 13.13 -2.48
CA GLU A 59 8.88 13.53 -1.43
C GLU A 59 10.30 13.03 -1.67
N PHE A 60 10.47 12.00 -2.50
CA PHE A 60 11.77 11.34 -2.67
C PHE A 60 12.30 11.39 -4.10
N HIS A 61 11.43 11.53 -5.09
CA HIS A 61 11.82 11.57 -6.51
C HIS A 61 12.70 10.39 -6.95
N VAL A 62 12.47 9.21 -6.35
CA VAL A 62 13.18 7.98 -6.68
C VAL A 62 12.28 7.12 -7.56
N GLU A 63 12.74 6.80 -8.77
CA GLU A 63 11.93 6.08 -9.76
C GLU A 63 11.42 4.74 -9.24
N HIS A 64 12.21 4.06 -8.42
CA HIS A 64 11.85 2.75 -7.87
C HIS A 64 10.87 2.81 -6.72
N LEU A 65 10.65 3.99 -6.15
CA LEU A 65 9.76 4.17 -5.01
C LEU A 65 8.48 4.84 -5.48
N ARG A 66 7.40 4.08 -5.41
CA ARG A 66 6.10 4.51 -5.94
C ARG A 66 5.01 4.37 -4.92
N GLU A 67 3.87 4.96 -5.22
CA GLU A 67 2.72 4.90 -4.32
C GLU A 67 1.42 4.82 -5.09
N ILE A 68 0.43 4.19 -4.46
CA ILE A 68 -0.95 4.21 -4.89
C ILE A 68 -1.72 5.01 -3.87
N ILE A 69 -2.50 5.96 -4.35
CA ILE A 69 -3.37 6.77 -3.49
C ILE A 69 -4.73 6.08 -3.41
N TYR A 70 -5.12 5.71 -2.21
CA TYR A 70 -6.46 5.23 -1.91
C TYR A 70 -6.95 5.99 -0.69
N PRO A 71 -7.60 7.15 -0.90
CA PRO A 71 -7.94 8.02 0.23
C PRO A 71 -8.71 7.28 1.33
N PRO A 72 -8.36 7.50 2.60
CA PRO A 72 -7.33 8.42 3.08
C PRO A 72 -5.92 7.82 3.18
N PHE A 73 -5.64 6.76 2.46
CA PHE A 73 -4.38 6.01 2.60
C PHE A 73 -3.45 6.23 1.41
N ARG A 74 -2.16 6.08 1.69
CA ARG A 74 -1.11 5.98 0.70
C ARG A 74 -0.45 4.62 0.85
N ILE A 75 -0.34 3.89 -0.25
CA ILE A 75 0.31 2.57 -0.29
C ILE A 75 1.64 2.77 -1.00
N VAL A 76 2.71 2.80 -0.22
CA VAL A 76 4.06 3.04 -0.74
C VAL A 76 4.73 1.70 -1.00
N TYR A 77 5.29 1.55 -2.20
CA TYR A 77 5.96 0.33 -2.58
C TYR A 77 7.24 0.61 -3.35
N ARG A 78 8.13 -0.35 -3.34
CA ARG A 78 9.35 -0.32 -4.15
C ARG A 78 9.23 -1.38 -5.23
N TYR A 79 9.55 -1.00 -6.47
CA TYR A 79 9.58 -1.93 -7.58
C TYR A 79 10.99 -2.02 -8.15
N ASP A 80 11.56 -3.21 -8.13
CA ASP A 80 12.90 -3.47 -8.63
C ASP A 80 13.03 -4.95 -8.99
N LYS A 81 13.70 -5.22 -10.11
CA LYS A 81 13.99 -6.59 -10.55
C LYS A 81 12.77 -7.51 -10.56
N ASN A 82 11.67 -7.01 -11.11
CA ASN A 82 10.40 -7.74 -11.22
C ASN A 82 9.81 -8.14 -9.87
N LYS A 83 10.13 -7.37 -8.83
CA LYS A 83 9.58 -7.56 -7.48
C LYS A 83 8.95 -6.27 -6.99
N VAL A 84 7.74 -6.41 -6.44
CA VAL A 84 7.04 -5.32 -5.77
C VAL A 84 7.10 -5.59 -4.28
N ARG A 85 7.69 -4.68 -3.55
CA ARG A 85 7.79 -4.78 -2.09
C ARG A 85 7.00 -3.66 -1.46
N ILE A 86 5.98 -4.00 -0.69
CA ILE A 86 5.21 -2.99 0.03
C ILE A 86 6.07 -2.46 1.17
N VAL A 87 6.29 -1.15 1.16
CA VAL A 87 7.18 -0.49 2.12
C VAL A 87 6.38 0.06 3.29
N ARG A 88 5.25 0.71 3.00
CA ARG A 88 4.42 1.29 4.03
C ARG A 88 3.00 1.52 3.54
N ILE A 89 2.05 1.43 4.47
CA ILE A 89 0.65 1.79 4.23
C ILE A 89 0.27 2.74 5.35
N TRP A 90 -0.09 3.98 5.03
CA TRP A 90 -0.45 4.94 6.07
C TRP A 90 -1.48 5.96 5.57
N ARG A 91 -1.98 6.75 6.51
CA ARG A 91 -3.01 7.73 6.18
C ARG A 91 -2.37 8.94 5.50
N SER A 92 -2.95 9.33 4.37
CA SER A 92 -2.41 10.40 3.54
C SER A 92 -2.59 11.80 4.16
N GLU A 93 -3.45 11.93 5.14
CA GLU A 93 -3.67 13.19 5.84
C GLU A 93 -2.53 13.58 6.77
N ARG A 94 -1.61 12.66 7.03
CA ARG A 94 -0.41 12.95 7.80
C ARG A 94 0.74 13.20 6.85
N LEU A 95 1.63 14.11 7.25
CA LEU A 95 2.86 14.33 6.49
C LEU A 95 3.66 13.04 6.40
N LEU A 96 4.16 12.77 5.21
CA LEU A 96 4.93 11.58 4.97
C LEU A 96 6.31 11.73 5.60
N LYS A 97 6.48 11.07 6.74
CA LYS A 97 7.77 10.99 7.41
C LYS A 97 8.24 9.54 7.32
N LEU A 98 9.11 9.27 6.38
CA LEU A 98 9.77 7.97 6.36
C LEU A 98 10.90 7.99 7.38
N PRO A 99 11.07 6.88 8.11
CA PRO A 99 12.17 6.77 9.06
C PRO A 99 13.53 6.82 8.39
#